data_e8893d130c680b751b948be8f1588517
#
_entry.id   e8893d130c680b751b948be8f1588517
#
_cell.length_a   1.000
_cell.length_b   1.000
_cell.length_c   1.000
_cell.angle_alpha   90.00
_cell.angle_beta   90.00
_cell.angle_gamma   90.00
#
_symmetry.space_group_name_H-M   'P 1'
#
loop_
_entity.id
_entity.type
_entity.pdbx_description
1 polymer ?
#
loop_
_entity_poly.entity_id
_entity_poly.type
_entity_poly.pdbx_seq_one_letter_code
_entity_poly.pdbx_strand_id
1 'polypeptide(L)'
;IVELMETSVSGRTLTIKFKKNTSIRNSGKLEIRVSSPSLKHLSIYGSGNTTFTNGIKSHDELQMSIYGSGNISGNSFSCTKLAARIYGSGNVNLKRISTSDTQVNISGSGNVLLDGKSTEAEYHIAGSGDINATELKVENVNARISGSGSIRCYATENLTGGVSGSGN
;
A
#
# COMPACT_ATOMS: atom_id res chain seq x y z
N ILE A 1 25.69 5.32 -11.15
CA ILE A 1 24.70 4.80 -10.19
C ILE A 1 24.12 3.48 -10.70
N VAL A 2 23.81 3.36 -11.99
CA VAL A 2 23.30 2.11 -12.58
C VAL A 2 24.24 0.93 -12.34
N GLU A 3 25.54 1.14 -12.40
CA GLU A 3 26.58 0.11 -12.11
C GLU A 3 26.56 -0.39 -10.66
N LEU A 4 25.96 0.38 -9.74
CA LEU A 4 25.83 0.03 -8.32
C LEU A 4 24.51 -0.72 -8.04
N MET A 5 23.68 -0.91 -9.04
CA MET A 5 22.42 -1.64 -8.93
C MET A 5 22.58 -3.09 -9.37
N GLU A 6 21.83 -3.92 -8.72
CA GLU A 6 21.68 -5.34 -9.03
C GLU A 6 20.21 -5.62 -9.35
N THR A 7 19.98 -6.20 -10.51
CA THR A 7 18.66 -6.63 -10.95
C THR A 7 18.70 -8.13 -11.19
N SER A 8 17.81 -8.88 -10.57
CA SER A 8 17.72 -10.32 -10.74
C SER A 8 16.26 -10.77 -10.88
N VAL A 9 16.05 -11.80 -11.66
CA VAL A 9 14.76 -12.48 -11.80
C VAL A 9 14.91 -13.91 -11.30
N SER A 10 14.10 -14.29 -10.34
CA SER A 10 14.03 -15.65 -9.83
C SER A 10 12.57 -16.12 -9.85
N GLY A 11 12.28 -17.13 -10.66
CA GLY A 11 10.91 -17.55 -10.92
C GLY A 11 10.06 -16.40 -11.50
N ARG A 12 9.07 -15.94 -10.76
CA ARG A 12 8.17 -14.84 -11.15
C ARG A 12 8.46 -13.55 -10.39
N THR A 13 9.59 -13.46 -9.69
CA THR A 13 9.95 -12.31 -8.86
C THR A 13 11.11 -11.53 -9.48
N LEU A 14 10.85 -10.26 -9.79
CA LEU A 14 11.89 -9.28 -10.13
C LEU A 14 12.37 -8.62 -8.84
N THR A 15 13.67 -8.68 -8.58
CA THR A 15 14.32 -7.98 -7.47
C THR A 15 15.23 -6.90 -8.01
N ILE A 16 15.10 -5.69 -7.49
CA ILE A 16 15.92 -4.54 -7.81
C ILE A 16 16.48 -3.98 -6.51
N LYS A 17 17.77 -3.94 -6.35
CA LYS A 17 18.45 -3.48 -5.14
C LYS A 17 19.80 -2.86 -5.45
N PHE A 18 20.36 -2.12 -4.50
CA PHE A 18 21.76 -1.74 -4.55
C PHE A 18 22.65 -2.89 -4.13
N LYS A 19 23.84 -2.97 -4.72
CA LYS A 19 24.89 -3.92 -4.30
C LYS A 19 25.22 -3.71 -2.82
N LYS A 20 25.59 -4.78 -2.13
CA LYS A 20 26.01 -4.71 -0.73
C LYS A 20 27.21 -3.75 -0.55
N ASN A 21 27.30 -3.10 0.59
CA ASN A 21 28.36 -2.16 0.95
C ASN A 21 28.50 -0.96 -0.01
N THR A 22 27.40 -0.56 -0.66
CA THR A 22 27.38 0.61 -1.54
C THR A 22 26.89 1.82 -0.74
N SER A 23 27.73 2.85 -0.64
CA SER A 23 27.32 4.16 -0.12
C SER A 23 26.97 5.08 -1.29
N ILE A 24 25.73 5.52 -1.34
CA ILE A 24 25.26 6.41 -2.39
C ILE A 24 25.23 7.83 -1.85
N ARG A 25 26.17 8.63 -2.31
CA ARG A 25 26.18 10.08 -2.13
C ARG A 25 25.73 10.72 -3.44
N ASN A 26 24.44 10.83 -3.65
CA ASN A 26 23.94 11.41 -4.89
C ASN A 26 22.77 12.35 -4.63
N SER A 27 22.79 13.47 -5.32
CA SER A 27 21.73 14.46 -5.38
C SER A 27 20.81 14.29 -6.60
N GLY A 28 21.07 13.31 -7.46
CA GLY A 28 20.30 13.04 -8.68
C GLY A 28 19.10 12.11 -8.43
N LYS A 29 18.03 12.30 -9.22
CA LYS A 29 16.88 11.40 -9.23
C LYS A 29 17.25 10.07 -9.91
N LEU A 30 17.08 8.97 -9.20
CA LEU A 30 17.14 7.64 -9.78
C LEU A 30 15.71 7.19 -10.10
N GLU A 31 15.45 6.86 -11.35
CA GLU A 31 14.17 6.35 -11.81
C GLU A 31 14.35 5.00 -12.51
N ILE A 32 13.53 4.03 -12.13
CA ILE A 32 13.49 2.71 -12.75
C ILE A 32 12.07 2.50 -13.27
N ARG A 33 11.95 2.16 -14.54
CA ARG A 33 10.67 1.83 -15.17
C ARG A 33 10.55 0.34 -15.37
N VAL A 34 9.47 -0.23 -14.85
CA VAL A 34 9.15 -1.65 -15.00
C VAL A 34 7.81 -1.76 -15.70
N SER A 35 7.73 -2.60 -16.71
CA SER A 35 6.47 -2.96 -17.38
C SER A 35 6.21 -4.45 -17.17
N SER A 36 5.00 -4.79 -16.78
CA SER A 36 4.57 -6.17 -16.59
C SER A 36 3.12 -6.33 -16.99
N PRO A 37 2.73 -7.42 -17.66
CA PRO A 37 1.33 -7.68 -18.02
C PRO A 37 0.47 -8.01 -16.78
N SER A 38 1.07 -8.44 -15.68
CA SER A 38 0.37 -8.75 -14.43
C SER A 38 1.27 -8.48 -13.23
N LEU A 39 0.65 -8.10 -12.12
CA LEU A 39 1.32 -7.92 -10.84
C LEU A 39 0.43 -8.48 -9.74
N LYS A 40 0.98 -9.36 -8.90
CA LYS A 40 0.31 -9.89 -7.71
C LYS A 40 0.89 -9.32 -6.41
N HIS A 41 2.19 -9.11 -6.38
CA HIS A 41 2.89 -8.64 -5.17
C HIS A 41 3.86 -7.51 -5.52
N LEU A 42 3.83 -6.45 -4.72
CA LEU A 42 4.83 -5.39 -4.71
C LEU A 42 5.35 -5.24 -3.29
N SER A 43 6.67 -5.25 -3.11
CA SER A 43 7.28 -4.97 -1.81
C SER A 43 8.36 -3.91 -1.94
N ILE A 44 8.32 -2.91 -1.07
CA ILE A 44 9.35 -1.87 -0.94
C ILE A 44 10.08 -2.09 0.38
N TYR A 45 11.41 -2.21 0.30
CA TYR A 45 12.29 -2.25 1.46
C TYR A 45 13.13 -0.97 1.49
N GLY A 46 12.93 -0.13 2.52
CA GLY A 46 13.63 1.14 2.66
C GLY A 46 12.77 2.35 2.27
N SER A 47 13.33 3.31 1.53
CA SER A 47 12.71 4.62 1.27
C SER A 47 12.31 4.85 -0.19
N GLY A 48 12.33 3.82 -1.02
CA GLY A 48 11.96 3.92 -2.43
C GLY A 48 10.48 4.26 -2.63
N ASN A 49 10.17 4.92 -3.76
CA ASN A 49 8.80 5.23 -4.12
C ASN A 49 8.40 4.44 -5.37
N THR A 50 7.17 3.96 -5.41
CA THR A 50 6.60 3.31 -6.57
C THR A 50 5.34 4.06 -7.02
N THR A 51 5.27 4.35 -8.31
CA THR A 51 4.09 4.98 -8.91
C THR A 51 3.55 4.12 -10.05
N PHE A 52 2.28 3.75 -9.97
CA PHE A 52 1.57 3.08 -11.04
C PHE A 52 1.02 4.12 -12.01
N THR A 53 1.57 4.15 -13.23
CA THR A 53 1.18 5.13 -14.25
C THR A 53 -0.07 4.71 -15.03
N ASN A 54 -0.26 3.42 -15.28
CA ASN A 54 -1.33 2.89 -16.12
C ASN A 54 -2.45 2.16 -15.36
N GLY A 55 -2.33 2.10 -14.03
CA GLY A 55 -3.25 1.32 -13.20
C GLY A 55 -3.00 -0.20 -13.31
N ILE A 56 -3.84 -0.96 -12.63
CA ILE A 56 -3.78 -2.44 -12.63
C ILE A 56 -5.18 -2.98 -12.83
N LYS A 57 -5.31 -3.93 -13.77
CA LYS A 57 -6.49 -4.78 -13.91
C LYS A 57 -6.07 -6.21 -13.69
N SER A 58 -6.66 -6.86 -12.70
CA SER A 58 -6.39 -8.26 -12.36
C SER A 58 -7.69 -8.92 -11.91
N HIS A 59 -7.84 -10.21 -12.18
CA HIS A 59 -8.91 -11.02 -11.58
C HIS A 59 -8.48 -11.65 -10.26
N ASP A 60 -7.23 -11.42 -9.86
CA ASP A 60 -6.62 -11.99 -8.66
C ASP A 60 -6.43 -10.93 -7.56
N GLU A 61 -5.77 -11.34 -6.49
CA GLU A 61 -5.30 -10.48 -5.42
C GLU A 61 -4.11 -9.62 -5.86
N LEU A 62 -4.10 -8.36 -5.42
CA LEU A 62 -2.96 -7.45 -5.49
C LEU A 62 -2.52 -7.10 -4.08
N GLN A 63 -1.34 -7.54 -3.70
CA GLN A 63 -0.74 -7.24 -2.41
C GLN A 63 0.39 -6.23 -2.56
N MET A 64 0.36 -5.18 -1.74
CA MET A 64 1.39 -4.15 -1.64
C MET A 64 1.92 -4.08 -0.21
N SER A 65 3.24 -4.10 -0.05
CA SER A 65 3.87 -4.05 1.28
C SER A 65 5.00 -3.03 1.29
N ILE A 66 5.06 -2.23 2.35
CA ILE A 66 6.14 -1.27 2.61
C ILE A 66 6.82 -1.66 3.91
N TYR A 67 8.11 -1.93 3.85
CA TYR A 67 8.99 -2.15 5.00
C TYR A 67 9.97 -0.99 5.10
N GLY A 68 9.54 0.09 5.77
CA GLY A 68 10.34 1.32 5.91
C GLY A 68 9.53 2.60 5.71
N SER A 69 10.07 3.56 4.95
CA SER A 69 9.50 4.89 4.74
C SER A 69 9.16 5.18 3.27
N GLY A 70 9.14 4.17 2.43
CA GLY A 70 8.79 4.32 1.02
C GLY A 70 7.31 4.65 0.79
N ASN A 71 6.97 5.02 -0.44
CA ASN A 71 5.60 5.36 -0.78
C ASN A 71 5.11 4.60 -2.01
N ILE A 72 3.83 4.23 -2.01
CA ILE A 72 3.15 3.64 -3.15
C ILE A 72 2.00 4.56 -3.56
N SER A 73 1.94 4.90 -4.83
CA SER A 73 0.86 5.72 -5.37
C SER A 73 0.40 5.23 -6.74
N GLY A 74 -0.85 5.51 -7.06
CA GLY A 74 -1.37 5.18 -8.39
C GLY A 74 -2.87 5.38 -8.52
N ASN A 75 -3.31 5.17 -9.75
CA ASN A 75 -4.68 5.38 -10.18
C ASN A 75 -5.20 4.12 -10.89
N SER A 76 -6.49 3.80 -10.71
CA SER A 76 -7.20 2.75 -11.44
C SER A 76 -6.74 1.33 -11.09
N PHE A 77 -7.26 0.83 -9.99
CA PHE A 77 -7.02 -0.53 -9.52
C PHE A 77 -8.31 -1.34 -9.59
N SER A 78 -8.33 -2.37 -10.42
CA SER A 78 -9.44 -3.31 -10.52
C SER A 78 -8.91 -4.72 -10.26
N CYS A 79 -9.30 -5.31 -9.13
CA CYS A 79 -8.88 -6.65 -8.72
C CYS A 79 -9.93 -7.24 -7.77
N THR A 80 -9.87 -8.55 -7.52
CA THR A 80 -10.78 -9.19 -6.57
C THR A 80 -10.46 -8.76 -5.15
N LYS A 81 -9.17 -8.74 -4.80
CA LYS A 81 -8.70 -8.36 -3.47
C LYS A 81 -7.51 -7.40 -3.57
N LEU A 82 -7.58 -6.31 -2.80
CA LEU A 82 -6.51 -5.35 -2.64
C LEU A 82 -6.02 -5.39 -1.19
N ALA A 83 -4.75 -5.73 -0.98
CA ALA A 83 -4.13 -5.73 0.33
C ALA A 83 -2.98 -4.72 0.40
N ALA A 84 -3.04 -3.76 1.31
CA ALA A 84 -1.98 -2.79 1.58
C ALA A 84 -1.45 -2.99 3.00
N ARG A 85 -0.15 -3.22 3.14
CA ARG A 85 0.53 -3.42 4.43
C ARG A 85 1.68 -2.45 4.60
N ILE A 86 1.72 -1.75 5.71
CA ILE A 86 2.80 -0.81 6.06
C ILE A 86 3.42 -1.24 7.37
N TYR A 87 4.72 -1.51 7.33
CA TYR A 87 5.56 -1.75 8.49
C TYR A 87 6.60 -0.63 8.57
N GLY A 88 6.23 0.47 9.26
CA GLY A 88 7.07 1.67 9.37
C GLY A 88 6.29 2.97 9.20
N SER A 89 6.84 3.92 8.44
CA SER A 89 6.30 5.27 8.26
C SER A 89 5.99 5.61 6.78
N GLY A 90 5.92 4.63 5.93
CA GLY A 90 5.59 4.83 4.51
C GLY A 90 4.13 5.19 4.28
N ASN A 91 3.82 5.62 3.04
CA ASN A 91 2.46 6.00 2.70
C ASN A 91 1.95 5.26 1.45
N VAL A 92 0.65 5.00 1.44
CA VAL A 92 -0.06 4.40 0.30
C VAL A 92 -1.18 5.35 -0.13
N ASN A 93 -1.20 5.73 -1.42
CA ASN A 93 -2.25 6.58 -1.99
C ASN A 93 -2.78 5.95 -3.28
N LEU A 94 -3.95 5.34 -3.20
CA LEU A 94 -4.58 4.62 -4.30
C LEU A 94 -5.93 5.23 -4.63
N LYS A 95 -6.12 5.56 -5.90
CA LYS A 95 -7.35 6.17 -6.39
C LYS A 95 -8.06 5.30 -7.41
N ARG A 96 -9.37 5.51 -7.53
CA ARG A 96 -10.24 4.77 -8.45
C ARG A 96 -10.11 3.25 -8.28
N ILE A 97 -10.21 2.80 -7.04
CA ILE A 97 -10.23 1.40 -6.66
C ILE A 97 -11.59 0.80 -7.03
N SER A 98 -11.60 -0.41 -7.55
CA SER A 98 -12.79 -1.24 -7.76
C SER A 98 -12.46 -2.67 -7.38
N THR A 99 -12.86 -3.10 -6.19
CA THR A 99 -12.52 -4.42 -5.62
C THR A 99 -13.72 -5.05 -4.94
N SER A 100 -13.66 -6.35 -4.69
CA SER A 100 -14.60 -7.02 -3.79
C SER A 100 -14.13 -6.93 -2.34
N ASP A 101 -12.82 -7.02 -2.09
CA ASP A 101 -12.24 -7.00 -0.74
C ASP A 101 -11.05 -6.03 -0.69
N THR A 102 -11.03 -5.14 0.29
CA THR A 102 -9.95 -4.19 0.55
C THR A 102 -9.41 -4.39 1.96
N GLN A 103 -8.14 -4.75 2.10
CA GLN A 103 -7.48 -4.93 3.38
C GLN A 103 -6.36 -3.92 3.58
N VAL A 104 -6.37 -3.21 4.71
CA VAL A 104 -5.29 -2.29 5.09
C VAL A 104 -4.78 -2.62 6.48
N ASN A 105 -3.49 -2.82 6.58
CA ASN A 105 -2.80 -3.06 7.86
C ASN A 105 -1.64 -2.09 8.01
N ILE A 106 -1.66 -1.28 9.06
CA ILE A 106 -0.56 -0.38 9.44
C ILE A 106 0.03 -0.83 10.76
N SER A 107 1.33 -1.11 10.75
CA SER A 107 2.14 -1.33 11.96
C SER A 107 3.20 -0.24 12.01
N GLY A 108 2.91 0.86 12.72
CA GLY A 108 3.78 2.04 12.79
C GLY A 108 3.03 3.35 12.66
N SER A 109 3.60 4.28 11.89
CA SER A 109 3.09 5.66 11.75
C SER A 109 2.82 6.04 10.27
N GLY A 110 2.68 5.07 9.41
CA GLY A 110 2.38 5.30 8.00
C GLY A 110 0.93 5.74 7.76
N ASN A 111 0.66 6.25 6.56
CA ASN A 111 -0.68 6.72 6.21
C ASN A 111 -1.19 6.05 4.94
N VAL A 112 -2.49 5.81 4.90
CA VAL A 112 -3.17 5.25 3.74
C VAL A 112 -4.33 6.15 3.32
N LEU A 113 -4.36 6.51 2.03
CA LEU A 113 -5.46 7.22 1.40
C LEU A 113 -6.06 6.36 0.29
N LEU A 114 -7.35 6.11 0.37
CA LEU A 114 -8.09 5.28 -0.58
C LEU A 114 -9.31 6.03 -1.15
N ASP A 115 -9.54 5.83 -2.45
CA ASP A 115 -10.68 6.37 -3.19
C ASP A 115 -11.22 5.31 -4.15
N GLY A 116 -12.54 5.22 -4.29
CA GLY A 116 -13.21 4.29 -5.21
C GLY A 116 -14.37 3.52 -4.60
N LYS A 117 -14.39 2.20 -4.79
CA LYS A 117 -15.43 1.31 -4.26
C LYS A 117 -14.91 -0.07 -3.91
N SER A 118 -15.48 -0.67 -2.87
CA SER A 118 -15.25 -2.05 -2.45
C SER A 118 -16.55 -2.63 -1.86
N THR A 119 -16.73 -3.94 -1.90
CA THR A 119 -17.84 -4.58 -1.18
C THR A 119 -17.50 -4.72 0.29
N GLU A 120 -16.34 -5.26 0.58
CA GLU A 120 -15.84 -5.49 1.94
C GLU A 120 -14.58 -4.67 2.18
N ALA A 121 -14.40 -4.17 3.41
CA ALA A 121 -13.12 -3.59 3.83
C ALA A 121 -12.77 -3.96 5.27
N GLU A 122 -11.51 -4.31 5.46
CA GLU A 122 -10.92 -4.53 6.78
C GLU A 122 -9.74 -3.57 6.99
N TYR A 123 -9.85 -2.74 8.02
CA TYR A 123 -8.83 -1.75 8.38
C TYR A 123 -8.27 -2.06 9.76
N HIS A 124 -6.96 -2.17 9.85
CA HIS A 124 -6.27 -2.39 11.12
C HIS A 124 -5.08 -1.45 11.28
N ILE A 125 -5.03 -0.77 12.43
CA ILE A 125 -3.89 0.06 12.83
C ILE A 125 -3.33 -0.48 14.14
N ALA A 126 -2.03 -0.78 14.15
CA ALA A 126 -1.24 -1.00 15.34
C ALA A 126 -0.16 0.09 15.41
N GLY A 127 -0.44 1.19 16.11
CA GLY A 127 0.47 2.34 16.21
C GLY A 127 -0.22 3.69 16.13
N SER A 128 0.39 4.63 15.41
CA SER A 128 -0.05 6.03 15.31
C SER A 128 -0.32 6.48 13.87
N GLY A 129 -0.41 5.55 12.94
CA GLY A 129 -0.71 5.86 11.54
C GLY A 129 -2.19 6.15 11.31
N ASP A 130 -2.53 6.65 10.12
CA ASP A 130 -3.89 7.02 9.75
C ASP A 130 -4.36 6.31 8.49
N ILE A 131 -5.64 5.92 8.46
CA ILE A 131 -6.34 5.44 7.28
C ILE A 131 -7.45 6.44 6.95
N ASN A 132 -7.36 7.05 5.77
CA ASN A 132 -8.42 7.88 5.22
C ASN A 132 -9.02 7.18 4.00
N ALA A 133 -10.20 6.62 4.17
CA ALA A 133 -11.01 5.95 3.16
C ALA A 133 -12.40 6.59 3.05
N THR A 134 -12.51 7.89 3.29
CA THR A 134 -13.79 8.64 3.18
C THR A 134 -14.33 8.68 1.76
N GLU A 135 -13.43 8.60 0.77
CA GLU A 135 -13.78 8.57 -0.66
C GLU A 135 -13.87 7.14 -1.22
N LEU A 136 -13.61 6.11 -0.40
CA LEU A 136 -13.84 4.71 -0.75
C LEU A 136 -15.20 4.27 -0.23
N LYS A 137 -16.19 4.14 -1.13
CA LYS A 137 -17.52 3.64 -0.77
C LYS A 137 -17.46 2.14 -0.56
N VAL A 138 -17.80 1.68 0.63
CA VAL A 138 -17.75 0.27 1.03
C VAL A 138 -19.10 -0.16 1.58
N GLU A 139 -19.59 -1.34 1.24
CA GLU A 139 -20.82 -1.88 1.79
C GLU A 139 -20.61 -2.25 3.26
N ASN A 140 -19.63 -3.08 3.56
CA ASN A 140 -19.36 -3.56 4.92
C ASN A 140 -17.92 -3.22 5.34
N VAL A 141 -17.76 -2.55 6.47
CA VAL A 141 -16.46 -2.15 7.01
C VAL A 141 -16.23 -2.76 8.38
N ASN A 142 -15.04 -3.34 8.58
CA ASN A 142 -14.53 -3.73 9.88
C ASN A 142 -13.25 -2.92 10.18
N ALA A 143 -13.28 -2.08 11.22
CA ALA A 143 -12.18 -1.17 11.55
C ALA A 143 -11.67 -1.39 12.97
N ARG A 144 -10.36 -1.59 13.14
CA ARG A 144 -9.73 -1.80 14.44
C ARG A 144 -8.52 -0.92 14.62
N ILE A 145 -8.41 -0.28 15.78
CA ILE A 145 -7.26 0.53 16.17
C ILE A 145 -6.70 -0.01 17.48
N SER A 146 -5.40 -0.24 17.49
CA SER A 146 -4.60 -0.51 18.69
C SER A 146 -3.50 0.55 18.77
N GLY A 147 -3.74 1.64 19.50
CA GLY A 147 -2.81 2.77 19.60
C GLY A 147 -3.48 4.12 19.51
N SER A 148 -2.85 5.07 18.84
CA SER A 148 -3.29 6.48 18.76
C SER A 148 -3.60 6.96 17.34
N GLY A 149 -3.67 6.04 16.39
CA GLY A 149 -4.00 6.37 15.00
C GLY A 149 -5.48 6.68 14.77
N SER A 150 -5.83 7.04 13.56
CA SER A 150 -7.22 7.35 13.19
C SER A 150 -7.67 6.57 11.95
N ILE A 151 -8.92 6.12 11.93
CA ILE A 151 -9.55 5.55 10.76
C ILE A 151 -10.79 6.39 10.42
N ARG A 152 -10.80 6.92 9.18
CA ARG A 152 -11.97 7.58 8.60
C ARG A 152 -12.43 6.75 7.41
N CYS A 153 -13.65 6.27 7.44
CA CYS A 153 -14.20 5.40 6.39
C CYS A 153 -15.64 5.76 6.06
N TYR A 154 -16.12 5.24 4.95
CA TYR A 154 -17.49 5.40 4.49
C TYR A 154 -18.10 4.01 4.24
N ALA A 155 -18.95 3.58 5.17
CA ALA A 155 -19.74 2.35 5.05
C ALA A 155 -21.16 2.68 4.57
N THR A 156 -21.67 1.95 3.58
CA THR A 156 -23.03 2.16 3.07
C THR A 156 -24.05 1.25 3.74
N GLU A 157 -23.63 0.12 4.31
CA GLU A 157 -24.51 -0.85 4.97
C GLU A 157 -24.10 -1.08 6.43
N ASN A 158 -22.96 -1.71 6.66
CA ASN A 158 -22.54 -2.10 8.01
C ASN A 158 -21.16 -1.54 8.37
N LEU A 159 -21.04 -1.03 9.59
CA LEU A 159 -19.78 -0.65 10.18
C LEU A 159 -19.61 -1.35 11.53
N THR A 160 -18.55 -2.13 11.64
CA THR A 160 -18.10 -2.71 12.91
C THR A 160 -16.74 -2.12 13.26
N GLY A 161 -16.55 -1.68 14.48
CA GLY A 161 -15.29 -1.04 14.88
C GLY A 161 -14.93 -1.27 16.34
N GLY A 162 -13.62 -1.16 16.61
CA GLY A 162 -13.08 -1.24 17.95
C GLY A 162 -11.79 -0.42 18.08
N VAL A 163 -11.68 0.32 19.18
CA VAL A 163 -10.51 1.12 19.51
C VAL A 163 -9.94 0.66 20.85
N SER A 164 -8.66 0.34 20.86
CA SER A 164 -7.88 0.08 22.07
C SER A 164 -6.75 1.10 22.13
N GLY A 165 -6.87 2.11 22.98
CA GLY A 165 -5.94 3.22 23.09
C GLY A 165 -6.62 4.57 22.95
N SER A 166 -5.90 5.56 22.41
CA SER A 166 -6.38 6.95 22.24
C SER A 166 -6.72 7.28 20.77
N GLY A 167 -6.90 6.29 19.94
CA GLY A 167 -7.25 6.46 18.53
C GLY A 167 -8.70 6.92 18.30
N ASN A 168 -9.00 7.29 17.04
CA ASN A 168 -10.29 7.82 16.64
C ASN A 168 -10.76 7.27 15.30
#